data_25b38e86251d78d160c973e45d91f261
#
_entry.id   25b38e86251d78d160c973e45d91f261
#
_cell.length_a   1.000
_cell.length_b   1.000
_cell.length_c   1.000
_cell.angle_alpha   90.00
_cell.angle_beta   90.00
_cell.angle_gamma   90.00
#
_symmetry.space_group_name_H-M   'P 1'
#
loop_
_entity.id
_entity.type
_entity.pdbx_description
1 polymer ?
#
loop_
_entity_poly.entity_id
_entity_poly.type
_entity_poly.pdbx_seq_one_letter_code
_entity_poly.pdbx_strand_id
1 'polypeptide(L)'
;PLTGVADKVYDVELPEGQPVENAAAGVQAAYEAAQPDVVLVEPTPRNKILAGLLAAKLGTAVVSDVTAFDGDVVTNMYFGGLAANKQKATGAKVYTVAGTAFADAEATGSDDVETIAYAAPEKALVLRGTKAVPREGADLTKCDVVVGAGRGFAEEADLQMARDLCAKVGAELGCSRPLAENVDWLPRNLYIGVSGLQLAPKAYIALGISGQMQ
;
A
#
# COMPACT_ATOMS: atom_id res chain seq x y z
N PRO A 1 14.07 -12.31 -6.15
CA PRO A 1 14.14 -13.05 -4.89
C PRO A 1 14.43 -12.08 -3.74
N LEU A 2 13.75 -12.28 -2.62
CA LEU A 2 14.05 -11.58 -1.38
C LEU A 2 15.34 -12.19 -0.84
N THR A 3 16.36 -11.40 -0.56
CA THR A 3 17.65 -11.87 -0.03
C THR A 3 17.99 -11.10 1.23
N GLY A 4 18.37 -11.80 2.30
CA GLY A 4 18.73 -11.21 3.59
C GLY A 4 17.54 -10.58 4.34
N VAL A 5 16.29 -10.98 4.04
CA VAL A 5 15.09 -10.33 4.55
C VAL A 5 14.56 -11.00 5.81
N ALA A 6 14.63 -12.33 5.87
CA ALA A 6 14.05 -13.10 6.96
C ALA A 6 14.89 -14.35 7.29
N ASP A 7 14.74 -14.89 8.49
CA ASP A 7 15.38 -16.16 8.87
C ASP A 7 14.74 -17.33 8.13
N LYS A 8 13.44 -17.28 7.89
CA LYS A 8 12.71 -18.28 7.11
C LYS A 8 11.70 -17.64 6.18
N VAL A 9 11.63 -18.16 4.95
CA VAL A 9 10.70 -17.73 3.90
C VAL A 9 9.81 -18.91 3.52
N TYR A 10 8.50 -18.72 3.56
CA TYR A 10 7.52 -19.67 3.03
C TYR A 10 7.07 -19.20 1.65
N ASP A 11 7.43 -19.95 0.62
CA ASP A 11 7.05 -19.68 -0.77
C ASP A 11 5.84 -20.52 -1.18
N VAL A 12 4.74 -19.86 -1.51
CA VAL A 12 3.53 -20.53 -2.01
C VAL A 12 3.57 -20.53 -3.53
N GLU A 13 3.80 -21.69 -4.14
CA GLU A 13 3.86 -21.87 -5.59
C GLU A 13 2.50 -21.68 -6.24
N LEU A 14 2.12 -20.43 -6.50
CA LEU A 14 0.87 -20.13 -7.20
C LEU A 14 1.00 -20.43 -8.70
N PRO A 15 0.13 -21.26 -9.31
CA PRO A 15 0.18 -21.54 -10.75
C PRO A 15 0.04 -20.28 -11.60
N GLU A 16 0.68 -20.26 -12.76
CA GLU A 16 0.66 -19.12 -13.68
C GLU A 16 -0.78 -18.72 -14.03
N GLY A 17 -1.04 -17.42 -14.02
CA GLY A 17 -2.39 -16.87 -14.33
C GLY A 17 -3.42 -16.96 -13.20
N GLN A 18 -3.08 -17.55 -12.08
CA GLN A 18 -3.97 -17.57 -10.92
C GLN A 18 -3.93 -16.24 -10.16
N PRO A 19 -5.08 -15.66 -9.77
CA PRO A 19 -5.11 -14.54 -8.86
C PRO A 19 -4.49 -14.89 -7.51
N VAL A 20 -3.71 -13.98 -6.94
CA VAL A 20 -3.03 -14.20 -5.63
C VAL A 20 -4.04 -14.45 -4.50
N GLU A 21 -5.25 -13.97 -4.62
CA GLU A 21 -6.36 -14.19 -3.69
C GLU A 21 -6.73 -15.66 -3.53
N ASN A 22 -6.39 -16.50 -4.53
CA ASN A 22 -6.58 -17.95 -4.46
C ASN A 22 -5.53 -18.66 -3.59
N ALA A 23 -4.47 -17.95 -3.14
CA ALA A 23 -3.41 -18.52 -2.29
C ALA A 23 -3.79 -18.60 -0.80
N ALA A 24 -5.03 -18.30 -0.41
CA ALA A 24 -5.43 -18.23 1.01
C ALA A 24 -5.13 -19.51 1.82
N ALA A 25 -5.26 -20.70 1.20
CA ALA A 25 -4.90 -21.96 1.86
C ALA A 25 -3.39 -22.08 2.11
N GLY A 26 -2.56 -21.62 1.18
CA GLY A 26 -1.10 -21.56 1.35
C GLY A 26 -0.68 -20.57 2.45
N VAL A 27 -1.33 -19.40 2.51
CA VAL A 27 -1.10 -18.42 3.60
C VAL A 27 -1.47 -19.02 4.96
N GLN A 28 -2.58 -19.76 5.04
CA GLN A 28 -2.96 -20.46 6.26
C GLN A 28 -1.93 -21.53 6.64
N ALA A 29 -1.45 -22.32 5.68
CA ALA A 29 -0.43 -23.34 5.92
C ALA A 29 0.90 -22.72 6.41
N ALA A 30 1.31 -21.59 5.83
CA ALA A 30 2.47 -20.83 6.30
C ALA A 30 2.29 -20.34 7.73
N TYR A 31 1.11 -19.83 8.08
CA TYR A 31 0.77 -19.42 9.45
C TYR A 31 0.86 -20.59 10.43
N GLU A 32 0.29 -21.74 10.07
CA GLU A 32 0.30 -22.95 10.91
C GLU A 32 1.71 -23.52 11.10
N ALA A 33 2.57 -23.43 10.08
CA ALA A 33 3.98 -23.84 10.17
C ALA A 33 4.82 -22.87 10.99
N ALA A 34 4.64 -21.57 10.81
CA ALA A 34 5.42 -20.51 11.49
C ALA A 34 4.97 -20.26 12.92
N GLN A 35 3.69 -20.49 13.26
CA GLN A 35 3.07 -20.17 14.56
C GLN A 35 3.46 -18.75 15.07
N PRO A 36 3.27 -17.70 14.27
CA PRO A 36 3.76 -16.37 14.61
C PRO A 36 2.92 -15.72 15.70
N ASP A 37 3.55 -14.93 16.56
CA ASP A 37 2.86 -14.08 17.55
C ASP A 37 2.09 -12.94 16.89
N VAL A 38 2.60 -12.44 15.76
CA VAL A 38 2.03 -11.31 15.00
C VAL A 38 2.19 -11.56 13.51
N VAL A 39 1.14 -11.29 12.76
CA VAL A 39 1.14 -11.29 11.29
C VAL A 39 1.09 -9.85 10.78
N LEU A 40 2.10 -9.43 10.05
CA LEU A 40 2.17 -8.14 9.38
C LEU A 40 1.95 -8.33 7.88
N VAL A 41 1.05 -7.56 7.30
CA VAL A 41 0.66 -7.68 5.89
C VAL A 41 0.80 -6.33 5.21
N GLU A 42 1.46 -6.31 4.07
CA GLU A 42 1.51 -5.12 3.23
C GLU A 42 0.10 -4.71 2.76
N PRO A 43 -0.31 -3.43 2.87
CA PRO A 43 -1.69 -2.99 2.68
C PRO A 43 -2.11 -2.86 1.20
N THR A 44 -1.63 -3.73 0.32
CA THR A 44 -2.14 -3.78 -1.06
C THR A 44 -3.59 -4.28 -1.08
N PRO A 45 -4.42 -3.88 -2.05
CA PRO A 45 -5.80 -4.36 -2.15
C PRO A 45 -5.93 -5.90 -2.12
N ARG A 46 -5.01 -6.61 -2.77
CA ARG A 46 -5.00 -8.07 -2.82
C ARG A 46 -4.58 -8.69 -1.50
N ASN A 47 -3.52 -8.16 -0.88
CA ASN A 47 -3.04 -8.66 0.40
C ASN A 47 -4.04 -8.41 1.53
N LYS A 48 -4.79 -7.30 1.49
CA LYS A 48 -5.90 -7.04 2.43
C LYS A 48 -6.98 -8.12 2.36
N ILE A 49 -7.24 -8.69 1.18
CA ILE A 49 -8.16 -9.82 1.02
C ILE A 49 -7.59 -11.07 1.71
N LEU A 50 -6.31 -11.39 1.47
CA LEU A 50 -5.65 -12.53 2.12
C LEU A 50 -5.60 -12.37 3.64
N ALA A 51 -5.29 -11.18 4.15
CA ALA A 51 -5.32 -10.89 5.58
C ALA A 51 -6.70 -11.10 6.19
N GLY A 52 -7.76 -10.65 5.49
CA GLY A 52 -9.14 -10.87 5.90
C GLY A 52 -9.54 -12.34 5.92
N LEU A 53 -9.15 -13.11 4.89
CA LEU A 53 -9.40 -14.54 4.82
C LEU A 53 -8.68 -15.32 5.94
N LEU A 54 -7.40 -14.97 6.21
CA LEU A 54 -6.65 -15.55 7.32
C LEU A 54 -7.30 -15.21 8.66
N ALA A 55 -7.62 -13.94 8.92
CA ALA A 55 -8.24 -13.51 10.16
C ALA A 55 -9.60 -14.22 10.40
N ALA A 56 -10.41 -14.40 9.34
CA ALA A 56 -11.67 -15.14 9.43
C ALA A 56 -11.45 -16.62 9.84
N LYS A 57 -10.40 -17.25 9.32
CA LYS A 57 -10.02 -18.63 9.70
C LYS A 57 -9.54 -18.72 11.16
N LEU A 58 -8.87 -17.70 11.64
CA LEU A 58 -8.35 -17.62 13.02
C LEU A 58 -9.41 -17.11 14.02
N GLY A 59 -10.61 -16.76 13.57
CA GLY A 59 -11.67 -16.22 14.43
C GLY A 59 -11.31 -14.85 15.03
N THR A 60 -10.52 -14.05 14.31
CA THR A 60 -10.06 -12.72 14.74
C THR A 60 -10.41 -11.65 13.69
N ALA A 61 -10.02 -10.41 13.97
CA ALA A 61 -10.16 -9.28 13.03
C ALA A 61 -8.79 -8.76 12.58
N VAL A 62 -8.77 -8.14 11.39
CA VAL A 62 -7.60 -7.39 10.91
C VAL A 62 -7.67 -5.96 11.45
N VAL A 63 -6.59 -5.46 12.05
CA VAL A 63 -6.43 -4.02 12.27
C VAL A 63 -5.67 -3.44 11.08
N SER A 64 -6.34 -2.58 10.32
CA SER A 64 -5.79 -2.04 9.09
C SER A 64 -4.98 -0.76 9.29
N ASP A 65 -3.98 -0.60 8.42
CA ASP A 65 -3.20 0.63 8.24
C ASP A 65 -2.57 1.13 9.57
N VAL A 66 -1.93 0.19 10.29
CA VAL A 66 -1.23 0.47 11.55
C VAL A 66 -0.03 1.37 11.29
N THR A 67 0.07 2.44 12.06
CA THR A 67 1.14 3.46 11.96
C THR A 67 2.11 3.46 13.13
N ALA A 68 1.75 2.83 14.27
CA ALA A 68 2.64 2.72 15.42
C ALA A 68 2.29 1.51 16.28
N PHE A 69 3.31 0.97 16.95
CA PHE A 69 3.23 -0.11 17.93
C PHE A 69 3.70 0.37 19.29
N ASP A 70 2.95 0.02 20.35
CA ASP A 70 3.30 0.26 21.74
C ASP A 70 2.97 -1.02 22.53
N GLY A 71 3.92 -1.96 22.55
CA GLY A 71 3.71 -3.31 23.04
C GLY A 71 2.57 -4.01 22.27
N ASP A 72 1.52 -4.41 22.99
CA ASP A 72 0.33 -5.05 22.42
C ASP A 72 -0.70 -4.06 21.82
N VAL A 73 -0.50 -2.76 22.02
CA VAL A 73 -1.38 -1.72 21.52
C VAL A 73 -0.89 -1.21 20.17
N VAL A 74 -1.76 -1.19 19.19
CA VAL A 74 -1.48 -0.63 17.87
C VAL A 74 -2.29 0.64 17.63
N THR A 75 -1.72 1.55 16.87
CA THR A 75 -2.37 2.82 16.52
C THR A 75 -2.61 2.86 15.02
N ASN A 76 -3.80 3.26 14.63
CA ASN A 76 -4.12 3.61 13.25
C ASN A 76 -4.88 4.94 13.18
N MET A 77 -4.82 5.60 12.03
CA MET A 77 -5.47 6.89 11.85
C MET A 77 -6.95 6.70 11.49
N TYR A 78 -7.79 7.57 12.04
CA TYR A 78 -9.25 7.58 11.84
C TYR A 78 -9.72 8.94 11.33
N PHE A 79 -10.85 8.95 10.64
CA PHE A 79 -11.47 10.17 10.10
C PHE A 79 -10.51 11.05 9.29
N GLY A 80 -9.73 10.44 8.37
CA GLY A 80 -8.77 11.18 7.56
C GLY A 80 -7.66 11.84 8.38
N GLY A 81 -7.23 11.23 9.49
CA GLY A 81 -6.15 11.73 10.34
C GLY A 81 -6.58 12.69 11.45
N LEU A 82 -7.88 12.95 11.60
CA LEU A 82 -8.39 13.79 12.69
C LEU A 82 -8.34 13.12 14.06
N ALA A 83 -8.27 11.77 14.08
CA ALA A 83 -8.17 11.00 15.31
C ALA A 83 -7.18 9.85 15.15
N ALA A 84 -6.48 9.52 16.24
CA ALA A 84 -5.69 8.32 16.37
C ALA A 84 -6.50 7.29 17.17
N ASN A 85 -6.72 6.11 16.57
CA ASN A 85 -7.42 5.02 17.21
C ASN A 85 -6.39 4.03 17.76
N LYS A 86 -6.47 3.76 19.06
CA LYS A 86 -5.61 2.77 19.75
C LYS A 86 -6.40 1.51 20.01
N GLN A 87 -5.87 0.37 19.58
CA GLN A 87 -6.52 -0.93 19.68
C GLN A 87 -5.57 -1.98 20.22
N LYS A 88 -6.12 -2.97 20.92
CA LYS A 88 -5.43 -4.19 21.34
C LYS A 88 -6.18 -5.39 20.79
N ALA A 89 -5.49 -6.27 20.08
CA ALA A 89 -6.07 -7.53 19.64
C ALA A 89 -6.26 -8.47 20.85
N THR A 90 -7.41 -9.13 20.90
CA THR A 90 -7.76 -10.11 21.96
C THR A 90 -7.52 -11.56 21.54
N GLY A 91 -7.20 -11.80 20.27
CA GLY A 91 -6.89 -13.10 19.68
C GLY A 91 -5.60 -13.04 18.86
N ALA A 92 -5.56 -13.82 17.77
CA ALA A 92 -4.44 -13.75 16.83
C ALA A 92 -4.29 -12.33 16.28
N LYS A 93 -3.05 -11.85 16.24
CA LYS A 93 -2.72 -10.47 15.87
C LYS A 93 -2.44 -10.40 14.38
N VAL A 94 -3.38 -9.86 13.60
CA VAL A 94 -3.24 -9.65 12.15
C VAL A 94 -3.37 -8.16 11.83
N TYR A 95 -2.29 -7.57 11.34
CA TYR A 95 -2.20 -6.13 11.07
C TYR A 95 -1.80 -5.85 9.63
N THR A 96 -2.39 -4.85 9.00
CA THR A 96 -1.82 -4.31 7.77
C THR A 96 -0.94 -3.09 8.07
N VAL A 97 0.26 -3.07 7.49
CA VAL A 97 1.30 -2.06 7.79
C VAL A 97 1.98 -1.65 6.49
N ALA A 98 2.02 -0.36 6.20
CA ALA A 98 2.79 0.14 5.06
C ALA A 98 4.29 0.09 5.37
N GLY A 99 5.08 -0.55 4.49
CA GLY A 99 6.54 -0.63 4.66
C GLY A 99 7.23 0.73 4.80
N THR A 100 6.67 1.75 4.15
CA THR A 100 7.16 3.14 4.25
C THR A 100 7.09 3.74 5.66
N ALA A 101 6.22 3.21 6.53
CA ALA A 101 6.13 3.67 7.93
C ALA A 101 7.32 3.20 8.79
N PHE A 102 8.09 2.19 8.31
CA PHE A 102 9.19 1.54 9.02
C PHE A 102 10.41 1.35 8.11
N ALA A 103 10.64 2.28 7.19
CA ALA A 103 11.66 2.18 6.13
C ALA A 103 13.11 2.11 6.65
N ASP A 104 13.37 2.56 7.88
CA ASP A 104 14.71 2.58 8.48
C ASP A 104 15.11 1.24 9.12
N ALA A 105 14.24 0.21 9.07
CA ALA A 105 14.56 -1.11 9.60
C ALA A 105 15.51 -1.84 8.65
N GLU A 106 16.68 -2.22 9.13
CA GLU A 106 17.62 -3.06 8.39
C GLU A 106 17.13 -4.51 8.39
N ALA A 107 17.09 -5.13 7.21
CA ALA A 107 16.77 -6.53 7.07
C ALA A 107 18.02 -7.38 7.35
N THR A 108 17.90 -8.34 8.26
CA THR A 108 18.95 -9.31 8.58
C THR A 108 18.33 -10.70 8.64
N GLY A 109 18.72 -11.60 7.74
CA GLY A 109 18.17 -12.95 7.72
C GLY A 109 19.00 -13.92 6.89
N SER A 110 18.77 -15.22 7.08
CA SER A 110 19.44 -16.32 6.36
C SER A 110 18.69 -16.79 5.12
N ASP A 111 17.39 -16.38 4.98
CA ASP A 111 16.50 -16.73 3.88
C ASP A 111 16.39 -18.25 3.63
N ASP A 112 16.19 -19.03 4.71
CA ASP A 112 15.87 -20.45 4.56
C ASP A 112 14.47 -20.59 3.93
N VAL A 113 14.42 -21.11 2.70
CA VAL A 113 13.19 -21.16 1.89
C VAL A 113 12.53 -22.54 1.99
N GLU A 114 11.28 -22.55 2.44
CA GLU A 114 10.41 -23.72 2.40
C GLU A 114 9.25 -23.51 1.44
N THR A 115 9.09 -24.40 0.48
CA THR A 115 8.00 -24.33 -0.50
C THR A 115 6.71 -24.95 0.06
N ILE A 116 5.61 -24.20 -0.03
CA ILE A 116 4.27 -24.67 0.30
C ILE A 116 3.52 -24.94 -0.99
N ALA A 117 3.03 -26.18 -1.15
CA ALA A 117 2.23 -26.56 -2.30
C ALA A 117 0.93 -25.75 -2.37
N TYR A 118 0.58 -25.27 -3.57
CA TYR A 118 -0.67 -24.60 -3.81
C TYR A 118 -1.87 -25.56 -3.64
N ALA A 119 -2.87 -25.14 -2.90
CA ALA A 119 -4.16 -25.79 -2.81
C ALA A 119 -5.25 -24.85 -3.34
N ALA A 120 -5.95 -25.27 -4.39
CA ALA A 120 -7.02 -24.48 -4.99
C ALA A 120 -8.19 -24.31 -4.01
N PRO A 121 -8.75 -23.11 -3.84
CA PRO A 121 -9.95 -22.92 -3.05
C PRO A 121 -11.17 -23.56 -3.75
N GLU A 122 -12.17 -23.98 -2.96
CA GLU A 122 -13.43 -24.52 -3.50
C GLU A 122 -14.12 -23.55 -4.48
N LYS A 123 -14.04 -22.25 -4.17
CA LYS A 123 -14.54 -21.15 -5.01
C LYS A 123 -13.39 -20.27 -5.45
N ALA A 124 -12.70 -20.72 -6.51
CA ALA A 124 -11.58 -19.98 -7.06
C ALA A 124 -12.04 -18.74 -7.85
N LEU A 125 -11.30 -17.64 -7.69
CA LEU A 125 -11.40 -16.50 -8.58
C LEU A 125 -10.77 -16.86 -9.93
N VAL A 126 -11.43 -16.48 -11.02
CA VAL A 126 -10.95 -16.74 -12.38
C VAL A 126 -10.58 -15.40 -13.03
N LEU A 127 -9.32 -15.25 -13.40
CA LEU A 127 -8.86 -14.11 -14.20
C LEU A 127 -9.33 -14.30 -15.65
N ARG A 128 -10.27 -13.48 -16.09
CA ARG A 128 -10.79 -13.53 -17.47
C ARG A 128 -9.94 -12.75 -18.47
N GLY A 129 -9.10 -11.86 -17.99
CA GLY A 129 -8.21 -11.04 -18.82
C GLY A 129 -7.66 -9.84 -18.07
N THR A 130 -6.62 -9.25 -18.63
CA THR A 130 -6.01 -8.02 -18.15
C THR A 130 -6.10 -6.97 -19.24
N LYS A 131 -6.42 -5.73 -18.88
CA LYS A 131 -6.34 -4.58 -19.77
C LYS A 131 -5.31 -3.62 -19.23
N ALA A 132 -4.25 -3.36 -20.01
CA ALA A 132 -3.29 -2.34 -19.65
C ALA A 132 -3.98 -0.97 -19.64
N VAL A 133 -3.83 -0.24 -18.54
CA VAL A 133 -4.23 1.16 -18.46
C VAL A 133 -2.99 1.98 -18.75
N PRO A 134 -2.97 2.77 -19.84
CA PRO A 134 -1.86 3.67 -20.13
C PRO A 134 -1.64 4.60 -18.92
N ARG A 135 -0.40 4.69 -18.46
CA ARG A 135 -0.01 5.68 -17.46
C ARG A 135 0.57 6.87 -18.18
N GLU A 136 0.00 8.02 -17.93
CA GLU A 136 0.51 9.29 -18.45
C GLU A 136 1.40 9.94 -17.37
N GLY A 137 2.54 10.49 -17.81
CA GLY A 137 3.50 11.12 -16.90
C GLY A 137 4.42 10.15 -16.18
N ALA A 138 5.17 10.66 -15.20
CA ALA A 138 6.14 9.91 -14.43
C ALA A 138 5.49 9.03 -13.34
N ASP A 139 6.21 8.01 -12.90
CA ASP A 139 5.87 7.24 -11.70
C ASP A 139 6.27 8.04 -10.46
N LEU A 140 5.34 8.80 -9.89
CA LEU A 140 5.58 9.69 -8.75
C LEU A 140 6.11 8.96 -7.52
N THR A 141 5.87 7.66 -7.39
CA THR A 141 6.36 6.88 -6.24
C THR A 141 7.88 6.71 -6.23
N LYS A 142 8.53 7.01 -7.36
CA LYS A 142 9.99 6.91 -7.55
C LYS A 142 10.68 8.26 -7.66
N CYS A 143 9.93 9.35 -7.54
CA CYS A 143 10.47 10.70 -7.74
C CYS A 143 11.03 11.26 -6.43
N ASP A 144 12.23 11.83 -6.51
CA ASP A 144 12.88 12.49 -5.37
C ASP A 144 12.20 13.83 -5.02
N VAL A 145 11.68 14.53 -6.02
CA VAL A 145 11.01 15.84 -5.82
C VAL A 145 9.67 15.82 -6.53
N VAL A 146 8.62 16.18 -5.82
CA VAL A 146 7.25 16.21 -6.36
C VAL A 146 6.61 17.57 -6.07
N VAL A 147 5.94 18.12 -7.09
CA VAL A 147 5.07 19.30 -6.96
C VAL A 147 3.61 18.80 -6.98
N GLY A 148 2.85 19.06 -5.92
CA GLY A 148 1.44 18.69 -5.83
C GLY A 148 0.54 19.89 -6.09
N ALA A 149 -0.25 19.86 -7.18
CA ALA A 149 -1.22 20.90 -7.51
C ALA A 149 -2.62 20.56 -6.97
N GLY A 150 -3.37 21.57 -6.54
CA GLY A 150 -4.73 21.41 -6.02
C GLY A 150 -5.72 22.45 -6.53
N ARG A 151 -6.92 22.47 -5.95
CA ARG A 151 -8.03 23.35 -6.33
C ARG A 151 -7.79 24.85 -6.09
N GLY A 152 -6.65 25.24 -5.58
CA GLY A 152 -6.22 26.64 -5.54
C GLY A 152 -5.89 27.21 -6.90
N PHE A 153 -5.66 26.37 -7.92
CA PHE A 153 -5.61 26.82 -9.31
C PHE A 153 -7.02 27.11 -9.83
N ALA A 154 -7.23 28.28 -10.41
CA ALA A 154 -8.53 28.72 -10.89
C ALA A 154 -8.91 28.08 -12.23
N GLU A 155 -7.93 27.96 -13.13
CA GLU A 155 -8.09 27.44 -14.49
C GLU A 155 -7.02 26.41 -14.80
N GLU A 156 -7.30 25.49 -15.76
CA GLU A 156 -6.34 24.49 -16.21
C GLU A 156 -5.05 25.10 -16.77
N ALA A 157 -5.18 26.24 -17.46
CA ALA A 157 -4.05 26.96 -18.03
C ALA A 157 -3.04 27.40 -16.97
N ASP A 158 -3.48 27.67 -15.74
CA ASP A 158 -2.61 28.07 -14.64
C ASP A 158 -1.67 26.96 -14.18
N LEU A 159 -1.98 25.69 -14.48
CA LEU A 159 -1.09 24.56 -14.21
C LEU A 159 0.26 24.69 -14.96
N GLN A 160 0.34 25.56 -15.98
CA GLN A 160 1.61 25.81 -16.65
C GLN A 160 2.65 26.38 -15.69
N MET A 161 2.26 27.22 -14.71
CA MET A 161 3.18 27.71 -13.68
C MET A 161 3.77 26.57 -12.84
N ALA A 162 2.95 25.56 -12.52
CA ALA A 162 3.44 24.38 -11.79
C ALA A 162 4.37 23.51 -12.66
N ARG A 163 4.07 23.37 -13.94
CA ARG A 163 4.94 22.64 -14.90
C ARG A 163 6.28 23.36 -15.09
N ASP A 164 6.27 24.69 -15.18
CA ASP A 164 7.49 25.50 -15.30
C ASP A 164 8.35 25.41 -14.03
N LEU A 165 7.71 25.36 -12.88
CA LEU A 165 8.42 25.11 -11.60
C LEU A 165 9.05 23.72 -11.59
N CYS A 166 8.30 22.68 -11.97
CA CYS A 166 8.81 21.31 -12.07
C CYS A 166 10.06 21.25 -12.95
N ALA A 167 10.01 21.87 -14.12
CA ALA A 167 11.14 21.90 -15.05
C ALA A 167 12.39 22.58 -14.45
N LYS A 168 12.20 23.63 -13.62
CA LYS A 168 13.32 24.37 -13.00
C LYS A 168 13.96 23.61 -11.84
N VAL A 169 13.18 22.86 -11.07
CA VAL A 169 13.67 22.18 -9.86
C VAL A 169 13.90 20.69 -10.05
N GLY A 170 13.66 20.16 -11.26
CA GLY A 170 13.79 18.73 -11.55
C GLY A 170 12.75 17.88 -10.84
N ALA A 171 11.53 18.41 -10.69
CA ALA A 171 10.41 17.74 -10.04
C ALA A 171 9.42 17.16 -11.05
N GLU A 172 8.57 16.25 -10.58
CA GLU A 172 7.41 15.77 -11.31
C GLU A 172 6.11 16.35 -10.74
N LEU A 173 5.12 16.54 -11.62
CA LEU A 173 3.83 17.12 -11.26
C LEU A 173 2.83 16.04 -10.87
N GLY A 174 2.30 16.13 -9.65
CA GLY A 174 1.15 15.39 -9.21
C GLY A 174 -0.02 16.31 -8.85
N CYS A 175 -1.15 15.74 -8.45
CA CYS A 175 -2.32 16.53 -8.12
C CYS A 175 -3.13 15.98 -6.95
N SER A 176 -3.97 16.83 -6.37
CA SER A 176 -4.99 16.41 -5.44
C SER A 176 -6.22 15.83 -6.18
N ARG A 177 -7.01 15.02 -5.48
CA ARG A 177 -8.20 14.33 -6.02
C ARG A 177 -9.11 15.21 -6.90
N PRO A 178 -9.47 16.45 -6.51
CA PRO A 178 -10.34 17.28 -7.32
C PRO A 178 -9.85 17.55 -8.73
N LEU A 179 -8.53 17.69 -8.95
CA LEU A 179 -7.97 17.95 -10.27
C LEU A 179 -8.00 16.70 -11.17
N ALA A 180 -7.94 15.52 -10.58
CA ALA A 180 -7.96 14.25 -11.31
C ALA A 180 -9.38 13.67 -11.51
N GLU A 181 -10.33 13.92 -10.59
CA GLU A 181 -11.63 13.26 -10.62
C GLU A 181 -12.81 14.20 -10.84
N ASN A 182 -12.68 15.49 -10.52
CA ASN A 182 -13.80 16.42 -10.66
C ASN A 182 -13.72 17.26 -11.94
N VAL A 183 -12.51 17.69 -12.30
CA VAL A 183 -12.30 18.58 -13.46
C VAL A 183 -11.46 17.94 -14.56
N ASP A 184 -10.87 16.75 -14.31
CA ASP A 184 -10.07 15.96 -15.28
C ASP A 184 -8.91 16.74 -15.93
N TRP A 185 -8.27 17.68 -15.18
CA TRP A 185 -7.13 18.46 -15.67
C TRP A 185 -5.82 17.68 -15.68
N LEU A 186 -5.73 16.67 -14.82
CA LEU A 186 -4.56 15.78 -14.72
C LEU A 186 -5.02 14.33 -14.64
N PRO A 187 -4.23 13.38 -15.16
CA PRO A 187 -4.57 11.97 -15.15
C PRO A 187 -4.69 11.41 -13.72
N ARG A 188 -5.59 10.45 -13.54
CA ARG A 188 -5.85 9.81 -12.22
C ARG A 188 -4.62 9.12 -11.62
N ASN A 189 -3.70 8.64 -12.45
CA ASN A 189 -2.46 8.03 -11.97
C ASN A 189 -1.47 9.03 -11.36
N LEU A 190 -1.73 10.34 -11.43
CA LEU A 190 -0.96 11.40 -10.77
C LEU A 190 -1.66 11.93 -9.51
N TYR A 191 -2.78 11.32 -9.11
CA TYR A 191 -3.50 11.72 -7.91
C TYR A 191 -2.78 11.26 -6.62
N ILE A 192 -2.46 12.22 -5.75
CA ILE A 192 -1.78 12.05 -4.47
C ILE A 192 -2.78 12.24 -3.33
N GLY A 193 -2.71 11.40 -2.31
CA GLY A 193 -3.54 11.53 -1.11
C GLY A 193 -4.02 10.20 -0.56
N VAL A 194 -4.91 10.23 0.43
CA VAL A 194 -5.36 9.05 1.21
C VAL A 194 -5.88 7.90 0.35
N SER A 195 -6.62 8.19 -0.71
CA SER A 195 -7.16 7.19 -1.66
C SER A 195 -6.42 7.17 -3.01
N GLY A 196 -5.32 7.91 -3.14
CA GLY A 196 -4.47 7.97 -4.30
C GLY A 196 -3.07 7.41 -4.03
N LEU A 197 -2.07 8.01 -4.65
CA LEU A 197 -0.68 7.65 -4.42
C LEU A 197 -0.23 8.12 -3.03
N GLN A 198 0.44 7.23 -2.31
CA GLN A 198 1.19 7.57 -1.10
C GLN A 198 2.65 7.70 -1.48
N LEU A 199 3.23 8.85 -1.20
CA LEU A 199 4.57 9.21 -1.62
C LEU A 199 5.48 9.45 -0.41
N ALA A 200 6.78 9.22 -0.61
CA ALA A 200 7.84 9.58 0.34
C ALA A 200 9.01 10.25 -0.41
N PRO A 201 8.80 11.39 -1.09
CA PRO A 201 9.84 12.07 -1.82
C PRO A 201 10.79 12.77 -0.83
N LYS A 202 12.02 13.08 -1.27
CA LYS A 202 12.97 13.91 -0.51
C LYS A 202 12.46 15.35 -0.30
N ALA A 203 11.68 15.85 -1.27
CA ALA A 203 11.02 17.15 -1.17
C ALA A 203 9.64 17.14 -1.83
N TYR A 204 8.66 17.76 -1.17
CA TYR A 204 7.31 17.95 -1.67
C TYR A 204 6.91 19.41 -1.64
N ILE A 205 6.54 19.97 -2.79
CA ILE A 205 6.10 21.37 -2.93
C ILE A 205 4.59 21.38 -3.15
N ALA A 206 3.84 21.92 -2.21
CA ALA A 206 2.39 21.98 -2.23
C ALA A 206 1.89 23.30 -2.81
N LEU A 207 1.11 23.25 -3.89
CA LEU A 207 0.54 24.41 -4.57
C LEU A 207 -0.98 24.33 -4.61
N GLY A 208 -1.66 25.20 -3.87
CA GLY A 208 -3.12 25.28 -3.89
C GLY A 208 -3.85 24.04 -3.40
N ILE A 209 -3.24 23.23 -2.53
CA ILE A 209 -3.86 22.08 -1.85
C ILE A 209 -4.31 22.48 -0.43
N SER A 210 -5.25 21.73 0.16
CA SER A 210 -5.74 21.99 1.51
C SER A 210 -4.70 21.68 2.60
N GLY A 211 -3.75 20.80 2.33
CA GLY A 211 -2.69 20.42 3.26
C GLY A 211 -3.14 19.57 4.45
N GLN A 212 -4.33 18.97 4.39
CA GLN A 212 -4.88 18.23 5.52
C GLN A 212 -4.27 16.83 5.67
N MET A 213 -4.13 16.08 4.57
CA MET A 213 -3.63 14.69 4.55
C MET A 213 -2.94 14.37 3.21
N GLN A 214 -1.97 15.16 2.84
CA GLN A 214 -1.27 14.99 1.57
C GLN A 214 0.24 15.00 1.77
#